data_0478e96b9c3f381ced18e2edd40a877c
#
_entry.id   0478e96b9c3f381ced18e2edd40a877c
#
_cell.length_a   1.000
_cell.length_b   1.000
_cell.length_c   1.000
_cell.angle_alpha   90.00
_cell.angle_beta   90.00
_cell.angle_gamma   90.00
#
_symmetry.space_group_name_H-M   'P 1'
#
loop_
_entity.id
_entity.type
_entity.pdbx_description
1 polymer ?
#
loop_
_entity_poly.entity_id
_entity_poly.type
_entity_poly.pdbx_seq_one_letter_code
_entity_poly.pdbx_strand_id
1 'polypeptide(L)'
;MRHLKIYITIIITFFSSTVSANISSLIPSNLIDNLSNRTFEMGISIARLFSEITYKDLRFDTNLDTIFISDLKFAPFALNLPKGCKFNVGTLSITSSNSSNSSESNFSIGMSNVDISKLCLDLQTRKMFAMAGVSDLKIPYLKFDIGHNYKTANSTIAIYGKSKDLASFTLAAEFSYLSATTLANDYSNNTNNNVFPFIGKLKNAYISIENNGLWENISTQMPKQLVTSGIAGPTVAVILSEKLNNILGEDATEELTNQVSNSIDEFIENPKSIILKTQIKNIDGIYLNTELFKNTEVLFKMLNPKIVINKNNTDRSISKADLNLIIKKDFSIFEINRLIEIASALNTGNGATKNQELAKSIYEFIATDNYEIIHEELINIYLSQNKYTDAYILAQKVAISETNNLSALLNIIEKNLTLSEIINLQSQSVLANTYENTDKHDPYNLARRYLAGDRKQKSFENAYFWSIIAKSEGDTRADFIIEKIESFEQKLQDPTAWIERINRIQSDALQYWINSN
;
A
#
# COMPACT_ATOMS: atom_id res chain seq x y z
N MET A 1 -2.54 -21.24 -20.92
CA MET A 1 -2.67 -19.77 -20.73
C MET A 1 -4.12 -19.24 -20.81
N ARG A 2 -5.00 -19.80 -21.66
CA ARG A 2 -6.41 -19.36 -21.79
C ARG A 2 -7.20 -19.52 -20.46
N HIS A 3 -6.92 -20.55 -19.69
CA HIS A 3 -7.58 -20.85 -18.41
C HIS A 3 -7.05 -20.02 -17.24
N LEU A 4 -5.76 -19.65 -17.22
CA LEU A 4 -5.19 -18.76 -16.20
C LEU A 4 -5.83 -17.37 -16.24
N LYS A 5 -6.21 -16.86 -17.41
CA LYS A 5 -6.91 -15.58 -17.59
C LYS A 5 -8.28 -15.57 -16.89
N ILE A 6 -9.05 -16.66 -17.01
CA ILE A 6 -10.38 -16.78 -16.38
C ILE A 6 -10.26 -16.79 -14.85
N TYR A 7 -9.23 -17.45 -14.29
CA TYR A 7 -9.04 -17.52 -12.83
C TYR A 7 -8.64 -16.21 -12.19
N ILE A 8 -7.73 -15.48 -12.84
CA ILE A 8 -7.33 -14.15 -12.36
C ILE A 8 -8.53 -13.20 -12.42
N THR A 9 -9.34 -13.26 -13.47
CA THR A 9 -10.54 -12.42 -13.60
C THR A 9 -11.61 -12.81 -12.57
N ILE A 10 -11.85 -14.09 -12.31
CA ILE A 10 -12.81 -14.55 -11.29
C ILE A 10 -12.34 -14.14 -9.89
N ILE A 11 -11.07 -14.29 -9.56
CA ILE A 11 -10.52 -13.85 -8.28
C ILE A 11 -10.65 -12.35 -8.14
N ILE A 12 -10.30 -11.56 -9.15
CA ILE A 12 -10.39 -10.10 -9.12
C ILE A 12 -11.86 -9.63 -9.03
N THR A 13 -12.79 -10.23 -9.78
CA THR A 13 -14.21 -9.84 -9.73
C THR A 13 -14.89 -10.24 -8.41
N PHE A 14 -14.46 -11.33 -7.77
CA PHE A 14 -14.96 -11.69 -6.44
C PHE A 14 -14.51 -10.69 -5.36
N PHE A 15 -13.31 -10.14 -5.48
CA PHE A 15 -12.78 -9.17 -4.49
C PHE A 15 -13.22 -7.74 -4.74
N SER A 16 -13.69 -7.39 -5.95
CA SER A 16 -14.22 -6.06 -6.24
C SER A 16 -15.67 -5.83 -5.77
N SER A 17 -16.39 -6.87 -5.37
CA SER A 17 -17.79 -6.78 -4.93
C SER A 17 -17.98 -6.55 -3.42
N THR A 18 -16.92 -6.47 -2.62
CA THR A 18 -17.03 -5.99 -1.24
C THR A 18 -17.16 -4.47 -1.21
N VAL A 19 -18.30 -3.98 -1.71
CA VAL A 19 -18.74 -2.61 -1.44
C VAL A 19 -19.04 -2.55 0.05
N SER A 20 -18.10 -2.06 0.82
CA SER A 20 -18.30 -1.70 2.22
C SER A 20 -19.19 -0.47 2.26
N ALA A 21 -20.49 -0.68 2.07
CA ALA A 21 -21.45 0.33 2.45
C ALA A 21 -21.31 0.55 3.97
N ASN A 22 -21.23 1.79 4.42
CA ASN A 22 -21.19 2.23 5.81
C ASN A 22 -22.53 1.89 6.55
N ILE A 23 -22.89 0.62 6.62
CA ILE A 23 -24.06 0.10 7.33
C ILE A 23 -23.63 -0.53 8.66
N SER A 24 -22.33 -0.60 8.93
CA SER A 24 -21.74 -1.32 10.08
C SER A 24 -22.15 -0.80 11.45
N SER A 25 -22.64 0.43 11.58
CA SER A 25 -23.06 0.97 12.88
C SER A 25 -24.46 0.54 13.32
N LEU A 26 -25.25 -0.07 12.44
CA LEU A 26 -26.65 -0.47 12.70
C LEU A 26 -26.85 -1.98 12.72
N ILE A 27 -25.88 -2.77 12.31
CA ILE A 27 -25.99 -4.23 12.20
C ILE A 27 -25.08 -4.87 13.25
N PRO A 28 -25.56 -5.84 14.05
CA PRO A 28 -24.72 -6.59 14.99
C PRO A 28 -23.55 -7.28 14.25
N SER A 29 -22.34 -7.21 14.83
CA SER A 29 -21.12 -7.75 14.24
C SER A 29 -21.23 -9.23 13.82
N ASN A 30 -21.90 -10.04 14.64
CA ASN A 30 -22.15 -11.46 14.36
C ASN A 30 -22.99 -11.70 13.10
N LEU A 31 -23.84 -10.75 12.70
CA LEU A 31 -24.65 -10.85 11.49
C LEU A 31 -23.83 -10.47 10.25
N ILE A 32 -22.92 -9.51 10.38
CA ILE A 32 -21.93 -9.15 9.34
C ILE A 32 -20.97 -10.32 9.12
N ASP A 33 -20.46 -10.93 10.19
CA ASP A 33 -19.56 -12.08 10.13
C ASP A 33 -20.21 -13.26 9.41
N ASN A 34 -21.47 -13.57 9.75
CA ASN A 34 -22.21 -14.65 9.13
C ASN A 34 -22.49 -14.41 7.64
N LEU A 35 -22.82 -13.17 7.27
CA LEU A 35 -23.07 -12.80 5.86
C LEU A 35 -21.78 -12.87 5.05
N SER A 36 -20.67 -12.36 5.60
CA SER A 36 -19.36 -12.40 4.97
C SER A 36 -18.87 -13.83 4.81
N ASN A 37 -18.98 -14.68 5.82
CA ASN A 37 -18.63 -16.09 5.75
C ASN A 37 -19.42 -16.82 4.64
N ARG A 38 -20.75 -16.63 4.59
CA ARG A 38 -21.60 -17.25 3.56
C ARG A 38 -21.29 -16.78 2.15
N THR A 39 -20.98 -15.50 1.98
CA THR A 39 -20.56 -14.96 0.68
C THR A 39 -19.27 -15.60 0.22
N PHE A 40 -18.32 -15.78 1.15
CA PHE A 40 -17.05 -16.42 0.85
C PHE A 40 -17.20 -17.93 0.56
N GLU A 41 -18.04 -18.64 1.32
CA GLU A 41 -18.40 -20.03 1.08
C GLU A 41 -19.04 -20.23 -0.29
N MET A 42 -19.90 -19.30 -0.73
CA MET A 42 -20.44 -19.29 -2.07
C MET A 42 -19.34 -19.13 -3.13
N GLY A 43 -18.38 -18.22 -2.89
CA GLY A 43 -17.19 -18.06 -3.74
C GLY A 43 -16.37 -19.34 -3.86
N ILE A 44 -16.11 -20.02 -2.75
CA ILE A 44 -15.42 -21.32 -2.77
C ILE A 44 -16.25 -22.36 -3.54
N SER A 45 -17.57 -22.33 -3.40
CA SER A 45 -18.46 -23.25 -4.13
C SER A 45 -18.37 -23.06 -5.64
N ILE A 46 -18.23 -21.83 -6.12
CA ILE A 46 -17.97 -21.53 -7.53
C ILE A 46 -16.56 -22.02 -7.94
N ALA A 47 -15.55 -21.77 -7.11
CA ALA A 47 -14.19 -22.23 -7.37
C ALA A 47 -14.08 -23.77 -7.46
N ARG A 48 -14.97 -24.50 -6.78
CA ARG A 48 -15.09 -25.96 -6.88
C ARG A 48 -15.49 -26.47 -8.25
N LEU A 49 -16.04 -25.62 -9.12
CA LEU A 49 -16.30 -25.98 -10.53
C LEU A 49 -15.01 -26.23 -11.32
N PHE A 50 -13.86 -25.73 -10.82
CA PHE A 50 -12.56 -25.75 -11.51
C PHE A 50 -11.46 -26.47 -10.74
N SER A 51 -11.72 -26.87 -9.49
CA SER A 51 -10.74 -27.46 -8.61
C SER A 51 -11.40 -28.22 -7.47
N GLU A 52 -10.76 -29.29 -6.99
CA GLU A 52 -11.15 -29.87 -5.70
C GLU A 52 -10.67 -28.95 -4.59
N ILE A 53 -11.59 -28.37 -3.82
CA ILE A 53 -11.29 -27.53 -2.68
C ILE A 53 -11.99 -28.12 -1.45
N THR A 54 -11.20 -28.42 -0.43
CA THR A 54 -11.69 -28.78 0.92
C THR A 54 -10.97 -27.98 1.97
N TYR A 55 -11.63 -27.66 3.05
CA TYR A 55 -11.08 -26.96 4.20
C TYR A 55 -11.76 -27.43 5.49
N LYS A 56 -11.14 -27.17 6.62
CA LYS A 56 -11.68 -27.58 7.92
C LYS A 56 -12.58 -26.51 8.51
N ASP A 57 -12.13 -25.25 8.48
CA ASP A 57 -12.82 -24.12 9.06
C ASP A 57 -12.61 -22.86 8.24
N LEU A 58 -13.64 -21.98 8.20
CA LEU A 58 -13.62 -20.67 7.57
C LEU A 58 -14.25 -19.67 8.54
N ARG A 59 -13.53 -18.60 8.86
CA ARG A 59 -14.02 -17.53 9.71
C ARG A 59 -13.57 -16.16 9.21
N PHE A 60 -14.45 -15.20 9.36
CA PHE A 60 -14.13 -13.79 9.19
C PHE A 60 -13.90 -13.15 10.57
N ASP A 61 -12.85 -12.38 10.70
CA ASP A 61 -12.52 -11.59 11.89
C ASP A 61 -12.74 -10.12 11.56
N THR A 62 -13.82 -9.53 12.08
CA THR A 62 -14.19 -8.13 11.85
C THR A 62 -13.20 -7.14 12.44
N ASN A 63 -12.47 -7.50 13.51
CA ASN A 63 -11.48 -6.60 14.12
C ASN A 63 -10.22 -6.49 13.27
N LEU A 64 -9.90 -7.54 12.51
CA LEU A 64 -8.71 -7.61 11.66
C LEU A 64 -9.04 -7.42 10.17
N ASP A 65 -10.31 -7.27 9.81
CA ASP A 65 -10.79 -7.29 8.41
C ASP A 65 -10.18 -8.47 7.62
N THR A 66 -10.11 -9.64 8.28
CA THR A 66 -9.35 -10.79 7.76
C THR A 66 -10.21 -12.05 7.74
N ILE A 67 -10.18 -12.72 6.61
CA ILE A 67 -10.74 -14.06 6.45
C ILE A 67 -9.64 -15.08 6.72
N PHE A 68 -9.92 -16.04 7.57
CA PHE A 68 -9.06 -17.17 7.85
C PHE A 68 -9.68 -18.47 7.36
N ILE A 69 -8.88 -19.27 6.65
CA ILE A 69 -9.26 -20.63 6.22
C ILE A 69 -8.20 -21.58 6.75
N SER A 70 -8.62 -22.60 7.50
CA SER A 70 -7.72 -23.62 8.06
C SER A 70 -7.77 -24.93 7.28
N ASP A 71 -6.62 -25.61 7.21
CA ASP A 71 -6.43 -26.92 6.56
C ASP A 71 -7.00 -26.95 5.12
N LEU A 72 -6.67 -25.92 4.34
CA LEU A 72 -7.10 -25.83 2.95
C LEU A 72 -6.35 -26.82 2.08
N LYS A 73 -7.09 -27.66 1.37
CA LYS A 73 -6.55 -28.58 0.34
C LYS A 73 -7.11 -28.16 -1.00
N PHE A 74 -6.22 -27.99 -1.97
CA PHE A 74 -6.55 -27.51 -3.27
C PHE A 74 -5.90 -28.40 -4.35
N ALA A 75 -6.70 -28.96 -5.24
CA ALA A 75 -6.24 -29.75 -6.37
C ALA A 75 -6.88 -29.22 -7.66
N PRO A 76 -6.17 -28.37 -8.43
CA PRO A 76 -6.72 -27.77 -9.64
C PRO A 76 -6.78 -28.81 -10.77
N PHE A 77 -7.96 -29.03 -11.34
CA PHE A 77 -8.12 -29.90 -12.52
C PHE A 77 -8.30 -29.12 -13.83
N ALA A 78 -8.62 -27.85 -13.74
CA ALA A 78 -8.76 -26.98 -14.91
C ALA A 78 -7.45 -26.30 -15.36
N LEU A 79 -6.39 -26.33 -14.54
CA LEU A 79 -5.04 -25.98 -14.96
C LEU A 79 -4.41 -27.23 -15.60
N ASN A 80 -3.71 -27.08 -16.72
CA ASN A 80 -2.96 -28.18 -17.34
C ASN A 80 -1.78 -28.66 -16.48
N LEU A 81 -2.05 -28.89 -15.19
CA LEU A 81 -1.08 -29.42 -14.25
C LEU A 81 -1.10 -30.96 -14.29
N PRO A 82 0.01 -31.59 -13.96
CA PRO A 82 0.09 -33.04 -13.89
C PRO A 82 -0.98 -33.65 -12.98
N LYS A 83 -1.57 -34.78 -13.37
CA LYS A 83 -2.52 -35.50 -12.53
C LYS A 83 -1.89 -35.79 -11.15
N GLY A 84 -2.62 -35.46 -10.10
CA GLY A 84 -2.15 -35.64 -8.72
C GLY A 84 -1.44 -34.43 -8.12
N CYS A 85 -1.33 -33.31 -8.84
CA CYS A 85 -0.88 -32.05 -8.25
C CYS A 85 -1.85 -31.59 -7.15
N LYS A 86 -1.35 -31.44 -5.94
CA LYS A 86 -2.12 -31.01 -4.75
C LYS A 86 -1.32 -29.98 -3.96
N PHE A 87 -2.04 -29.01 -3.43
CA PHE A 87 -1.53 -28.01 -2.51
C PHE A 87 -2.26 -28.17 -1.17
N ASN A 88 -1.52 -28.25 -0.08
CA ASN A 88 -2.09 -28.21 1.26
C ASN A 88 -1.59 -26.93 1.92
N VAL A 89 -2.49 -26.17 2.53
CA VAL A 89 -2.19 -24.91 3.22
C VAL A 89 -2.74 -25.01 4.63
N GLY A 90 -1.87 -24.94 5.62
CA GLY A 90 -2.30 -25.05 7.02
C GLY A 90 -3.23 -23.90 7.41
N THR A 91 -2.86 -22.67 7.09
CA THR A 91 -3.72 -21.50 7.28
C THR A 91 -3.57 -20.54 6.09
N LEU A 92 -4.68 -20.16 5.51
CA LEU A 92 -4.78 -19.07 4.55
C LEU A 92 -5.44 -17.88 5.26
N SER A 93 -4.82 -16.71 5.18
CA SER A 93 -5.39 -15.43 5.63
C SER A 93 -5.55 -14.50 4.45
N ILE A 94 -6.68 -13.82 4.36
CA ILE A 94 -6.96 -12.82 3.33
C ILE A 94 -7.38 -11.56 4.05
N THR A 95 -6.56 -10.53 3.95
CA THR A 95 -6.79 -9.23 4.61
C THR A 95 -7.00 -8.17 3.55
N SER A 96 -8.00 -7.34 3.72
CA SER A 96 -8.22 -6.14 2.92
C SER A 96 -8.30 -4.95 3.87
N SER A 97 -7.27 -4.11 3.89
CA SER A 97 -7.32 -2.86 4.64
C SER A 97 -7.82 -1.74 3.73
N ASN A 98 -9.11 -1.52 3.76
CA ASN A 98 -9.71 -0.31 3.22
C ASN A 98 -9.93 0.66 4.38
N SER A 99 -9.04 1.58 4.61
CA SER A 99 -9.40 2.75 5.42
C SER A 99 -10.55 3.45 4.69
N SER A 100 -11.71 3.54 5.32
CA SER A 100 -12.94 4.07 4.72
C SER A 100 -12.83 5.49 4.13
N ASN A 101 -11.68 6.14 4.32
CA ASN A 101 -11.37 7.48 3.83
C ASN A 101 -10.00 7.59 3.16
N SER A 102 -9.23 6.50 3.02
CA SER A 102 -7.96 6.54 2.31
C SER A 102 -8.18 6.30 0.81
N SER A 103 -7.40 7.00 0.00
CA SER A 103 -7.32 6.71 -1.42
C SER A 103 -6.55 5.42 -1.73
N GLU A 104 -6.14 4.69 -0.70
CA GLU A 104 -5.32 3.49 -0.80
C GLU A 104 -6.09 2.25 -0.40
N SER A 105 -5.88 1.18 -1.14
CA SER A 105 -6.37 -0.15 -0.84
C SER A 105 -5.18 -1.09 -0.76
N ASN A 106 -5.05 -1.81 0.33
CA ASN A 106 -4.05 -2.84 0.50
C ASN A 106 -4.74 -4.20 0.63
N PHE A 107 -4.30 -5.13 -0.18
CA PHE A 107 -4.78 -6.50 -0.18
C PHE A 107 -3.62 -7.45 0.11
N SER A 108 -3.80 -8.33 1.06
CA SER A 108 -2.76 -9.27 1.49
C SER A 108 -3.32 -10.69 1.58
N ILE A 109 -2.62 -11.64 0.97
CA ILE A 109 -2.87 -13.07 1.13
C ILE A 109 -1.66 -13.67 1.85
N GLY A 110 -1.88 -14.15 3.06
CA GLY A 110 -0.88 -14.91 3.83
C GLY A 110 -1.21 -16.39 3.82
N MET A 111 -0.21 -17.22 3.59
CA MET A 111 -0.34 -18.68 3.66
C MET A 111 0.75 -19.23 4.58
N SER A 112 0.37 -20.05 5.53
CA SER A 112 1.33 -20.74 6.41
C SER A 112 1.26 -22.24 6.20
N ASN A 113 2.40 -22.91 6.40
CA ASN A 113 2.55 -24.36 6.26
C ASN A 113 2.04 -24.86 4.90
N VAL A 114 2.54 -24.26 3.82
CA VAL A 114 2.21 -24.68 2.46
C VAL A 114 3.03 -25.91 2.09
N ASP A 115 2.34 -26.97 1.73
CA ASP A 115 2.94 -28.22 1.24
C ASP A 115 2.52 -28.43 -0.22
N ILE A 116 3.48 -28.44 -1.11
CA ILE A 116 3.27 -28.58 -2.55
C ILE A 116 3.71 -29.97 -2.97
N SER A 117 2.76 -30.76 -3.50
CA SER A 117 3.07 -32.08 -4.01
C SER A 117 4.13 -32.01 -5.13
N LYS A 118 5.11 -32.92 -5.07
CA LYS A 118 6.13 -33.06 -6.14
C LYS A 118 5.52 -33.25 -7.52
N LEU A 119 4.31 -33.79 -7.59
CA LEU A 119 3.59 -33.97 -8.85
C LEU A 119 3.18 -32.65 -9.51
N CYS A 120 3.22 -31.53 -8.78
CA CYS A 120 3.02 -30.19 -9.35
C CYS A 120 4.21 -29.70 -10.19
N LEU A 121 5.39 -30.27 -9.99
CA LEU A 121 6.62 -29.87 -10.65
C LEU A 121 6.86 -30.72 -11.91
N ASP A 122 7.46 -30.13 -12.93
CA ASP A 122 7.95 -30.86 -14.09
C ASP A 122 9.11 -31.81 -13.72
N LEU A 123 9.43 -32.73 -14.63
CA LEU A 123 10.42 -33.77 -14.36
C LEU A 123 11.83 -33.21 -14.09
N GLN A 124 12.22 -32.13 -14.78
CA GLN A 124 13.56 -31.52 -14.59
C GLN A 124 13.65 -30.86 -13.23
N THR A 125 12.64 -30.05 -12.86
CA THR A 125 12.55 -29.41 -11.55
C THR A 125 12.54 -30.45 -10.43
N ARG A 126 11.80 -31.55 -10.57
CA ARG A 126 11.83 -32.66 -9.60
C ARG A 126 13.22 -33.26 -9.42
N LYS A 127 13.97 -33.46 -10.50
CA LYS A 127 15.36 -33.94 -10.43
C LYS A 127 16.26 -32.96 -9.71
N MET A 128 16.12 -31.66 -10.00
CA MET A 128 16.90 -30.61 -9.30
C MET A 128 16.61 -30.59 -7.80
N PHE A 129 15.35 -30.66 -7.40
CA PHE A 129 14.97 -30.73 -6.00
C PHE A 129 15.48 -32.01 -5.31
N ALA A 130 15.42 -33.14 -6.00
CA ALA A 130 15.97 -34.41 -5.48
C ALA A 130 17.49 -34.31 -5.30
N MET A 131 18.23 -33.69 -6.22
CA MET A 131 19.66 -33.40 -6.08
C MET A 131 19.95 -32.46 -4.92
N ALA A 132 19.07 -31.49 -4.64
CA ALA A 132 19.18 -30.61 -3.49
C ALA A 132 18.78 -31.28 -2.15
N GLY A 133 18.51 -32.60 -2.16
CA GLY A 133 18.07 -33.34 -0.96
C GLY A 133 16.65 -32.98 -0.51
N VAL A 134 15.89 -32.29 -1.32
CA VAL A 134 14.53 -31.84 -1.01
C VAL A 134 13.54 -32.93 -1.36
N SER A 135 13.02 -33.59 -0.36
CA SER A 135 11.99 -34.61 -0.53
C SER A 135 10.60 -34.03 -0.76
N ASP A 136 10.25 -32.96 -0.08
CA ASP A 136 8.96 -32.29 -0.14
C ASP A 136 9.16 -30.76 -0.14
N LEU A 137 8.38 -30.06 -0.97
CA LEU A 137 8.44 -28.60 -1.03
C LEU A 137 7.52 -28.02 0.06
N LYS A 138 8.10 -27.78 1.23
CA LYS A 138 7.42 -27.18 2.37
C LYS A 138 7.81 -25.72 2.48
N ILE A 139 6.82 -24.85 2.40
CA ILE A 139 6.98 -23.41 2.54
C ILE A 139 6.27 -22.99 3.83
N PRO A 140 7.00 -22.76 4.92
CA PRO A 140 6.42 -22.35 6.20
C PRO A 140 5.59 -21.09 6.09
N TYR A 141 6.00 -20.17 5.23
CA TYR A 141 5.29 -18.90 5.03
C TYR A 141 5.42 -18.41 3.59
N LEU A 142 4.28 -18.07 3.00
CA LEU A 142 4.16 -17.42 1.69
C LEU A 142 3.18 -16.25 1.82
N LYS A 143 3.57 -15.08 1.33
CA LYS A 143 2.75 -13.87 1.39
C LYS A 143 2.71 -13.19 0.03
N PHE A 144 1.55 -12.71 -0.33
CA PHE A 144 1.29 -11.91 -1.51
C PHE A 144 0.60 -10.61 -1.10
N ASP A 145 1.20 -9.48 -1.42
CA ASP A 145 0.68 -8.16 -1.10
C ASP A 145 0.45 -7.36 -2.38
N ILE A 146 -0.68 -6.67 -2.44
CA ILE A 146 -0.98 -5.66 -3.47
C ILE A 146 -1.41 -4.38 -2.76
N GLY A 147 -0.71 -3.29 -3.04
CA GLY A 147 -1.14 -1.93 -2.70
C GLY A 147 -1.60 -1.19 -3.95
N HIS A 148 -2.68 -0.44 -3.87
CA HIS A 148 -3.15 0.41 -4.96
C HIS A 148 -3.64 1.75 -4.44
N ASN A 149 -3.16 2.83 -5.02
CA ASN A 149 -3.61 4.17 -4.72
C ASN A 149 -4.55 4.66 -5.84
N TYR A 150 -5.83 4.82 -5.53
CA TYR A 150 -6.86 5.18 -6.50
C TYR A 150 -6.72 6.60 -7.08
N LYS A 151 -6.10 7.54 -6.34
CA LYS A 151 -5.89 8.91 -6.81
C LYS A 151 -4.75 9.01 -7.81
N THR A 152 -3.66 8.29 -7.57
CA THR A 152 -2.45 8.34 -8.40
C THR A 152 -2.34 7.17 -9.36
N ALA A 153 -3.21 6.15 -9.21
CA ALA A 153 -3.14 4.86 -9.89
C ALA A 153 -1.79 4.13 -9.71
N ASN A 154 -1.02 4.49 -8.67
CA ASN A 154 0.19 3.79 -8.31
C ASN A 154 -0.15 2.45 -7.65
N SER A 155 0.61 1.42 -7.98
CA SER A 155 0.42 0.08 -7.42
C SER A 155 1.74 -0.54 -7.03
N THR A 156 1.73 -1.28 -5.95
CA THR A 156 2.84 -2.12 -5.51
C THR A 156 2.38 -3.58 -5.48
N ILE A 157 3.24 -4.47 -5.93
CA ILE A 157 3.03 -5.91 -5.84
C ILE A 157 4.25 -6.50 -5.16
N ALA A 158 4.04 -7.33 -4.13
CA ALA A 158 5.12 -8.04 -3.48
C ALA A 158 4.72 -9.50 -3.21
N ILE A 159 5.66 -10.40 -3.43
CA ILE A 159 5.55 -11.82 -3.09
C ILE A 159 6.75 -12.17 -2.23
N TYR A 160 6.48 -12.70 -1.07
CA TYR A 160 7.51 -13.18 -0.16
C TYR A 160 7.27 -14.66 0.15
N GLY A 161 8.30 -15.48 0.05
CA GLY A 161 8.24 -16.87 0.44
C GLY A 161 9.48 -17.28 1.21
N LYS A 162 9.28 -18.14 2.21
CA LYS A 162 10.37 -18.71 3.00
C LYS A 162 10.22 -20.22 3.05
N SER A 163 11.21 -20.93 2.54
CA SER A 163 11.34 -22.38 2.71
C SER A 163 12.34 -22.67 3.81
N LYS A 164 11.98 -23.63 4.69
CA LYS A 164 12.88 -24.06 5.75
C LYS A 164 14.10 -24.77 5.14
N ASP A 165 15.28 -24.40 5.63
CA ASP A 165 16.56 -25.06 5.27
C ASP A 165 16.90 -25.03 3.76
N LEU A 166 16.28 -24.13 2.99
CA LEU A 166 16.55 -23.93 1.56
C LEU A 166 16.84 -22.47 1.23
N ALA A 167 15.79 -21.68 1.03
CA ALA A 167 15.90 -20.30 0.63
C ALA A 167 14.68 -19.47 1.06
N SER A 168 14.88 -18.17 1.18
CA SER A 168 13.80 -17.20 1.15
C SER A 168 13.84 -16.45 -0.17
N PHE A 169 12.68 -16.09 -0.70
CA PHE A 169 12.62 -15.25 -1.89
C PHE A 169 11.67 -14.10 -1.70
N THR A 170 12.00 -12.99 -2.32
CA THR A 170 11.15 -11.81 -2.43
C THR A 170 11.09 -11.38 -3.87
N LEU A 171 9.90 -11.18 -4.40
CA LEU A 171 9.67 -10.51 -5.68
C LEU A 171 8.85 -9.28 -5.38
N ALA A 172 9.28 -8.11 -5.84
CA ALA A 172 8.49 -6.90 -5.71
C ALA A 172 8.58 -6.05 -6.97
N ALA A 173 7.49 -5.35 -7.27
CA ALA A 173 7.40 -4.42 -8.38
C ALA A 173 6.52 -3.23 -8.01
N GLU A 174 6.90 -2.06 -8.50
CA GLU A 174 6.16 -0.81 -8.38
C GLU A 174 5.74 -0.34 -9.76
N PHE A 175 4.48 0.03 -9.87
CA PHE A 175 3.88 0.53 -11.11
C PHE A 175 3.23 1.88 -10.89
N SER A 176 3.23 2.72 -11.91
CA SER A 176 2.28 3.82 -12.05
C SER A 176 1.24 3.47 -13.12
N TYR A 177 0.00 3.89 -12.89
CA TYR A 177 -1.13 3.63 -13.79
C TYR A 177 -1.35 2.14 -14.10
N LEU A 178 -1.17 1.26 -13.10
CA LEU A 178 -1.47 -0.15 -13.28
C LEU A 178 -2.99 -0.35 -13.43
N SER A 179 -3.40 -0.91 -14.55
CA SER A 179 -4.78 -1.25 -14.83
C SER A 179 -4.88 -2.66 -15.40
N ALA A 180 -5.88 -3.42 -14.97
CA ALA A 180 -6.22 -4.67 -15.61
C ALA A 180 -6.94 -4.36 -16.93
N THR A 181 -6.45 -4.90 -18.03
CA THR A 181 -7.19 -4.84 -19.28
C THR A 181 -8.40 -5.75 -19.18
N THR A 182 -9.58 -5.17 -19.12
CA THR A 182 -10.80 -5.94 -19.31
C THR A 182 -10.80 -6.47 -20.75
N LEU A 183 -11.01 -7.75 -20.89
CA LEU A 183 -11.07 -8.50 -22.15
C LEU A 183 -12.19 -8.03 -23.11
N ALA A 184 -12.78 -6.86 -22.87
CA ALA A 184 -13.92 -6.33 -23.60
C ALA A 184 -13.64 -5.95 -25.07
N ASN A 185 -12.40 -5.91 -25.51
CA ASN A 185 -12.04 -5.48 -26.87
C ASN A 185 -11.61 -6.62 -27.81
N ASP A 186 -11.59 -7.86 -27.39
CA ASP A 186 -11.19 -9.00 -28.25
C ASP A 186 -12.38 -9.69 -28.95
N TYR A 187 -13.38 -8.92 -29.38
CA TYR A 187 -14.37 -9.45 -30.36
C TYR A 187 -13.87 -9.39 -31.81
N SER A 188 -12.62 -9.03 -32.05
CA SER A 188 -12.03 -9.19 -33.38
C SER A 188 -11.45 -10.61 -33.51
N ASN A 189 -11.93 -11.35 -34.48
CA ASN A 189 -11.71 -12.74 -34.81
C ASN A 189 -10.26 -13.19 -35.10
N ASN A 190 -9.26 -12.72 -34.32
CA ASN A 190 -7.88 -13.16 -34.46
C ASN A 190 -7.39 -13.88 -33.20
N THR A 191 -7.44 -15.21 -33.27
CA THR A 191 -7.30 -16.19 -32.18
C THR A 191 -5.88 -16.41 -31.67
N ASN A 192 -4.88 -15.60 -32.02
CA ASN A 192 -3.47 -15.84 -31.67
C ASN A 192 -2.74 -14.74 -30.90
N ASN A 193 -3.41 -13.71 -30.41
CA ASN A 193 -2.74 -12.67 -29.63
C ASN A 193 -2.74 -13.01 -28.14
N ASN A 194 -1.57 -13.39 -27.63
CA ASN A 194 -1.27 -13.40 -26.18
C ASN A 194 -1.28 -11.95 -25.66
N VAL A 195 -2.46 -11.42 -25.35
CA VAL A 195 -2.60 -10.08 -24.78
C VAL A 195 -2.15 -10.13 -23.32
N PHE A 196 -1.21 -9.27 -22.98
CA PHE A 196 -0.78 -9.12 -21.60
C PHE A 196 -1.97 -8.55 -20.79
N PRO A 197 -2.38 -9.19 -19.68
CA PRO A 197 -3.62 -8.83 -19.00
C PRO A 197 -3.56 -7.52 -18.22
N PHE A 198 -2.40 -6.91 -18.14
CA PHE A 198 -2.16 -5.66 -17.40
C PHE A 198 -1.51 -4.63 -18.30
N ILE A 199 -1.91 -3.39 -18.12
CA ILE A 199 -1.27 -2.21 -18.71
C ILE A 199 -0.77 -1.34 -17.57
N GLY A 200 0.46 -0.88 -17.64
CA GLY A 200 1.02 -0.02 -16.61
C GLY A 200 2.43 0.41 -16.93
N LYS A 201 2.92 1.39 -16.20
CA LYS A 201 4.31 1.82 -16.27
C LYS A 201 5.07 1.20 -15.11
N LEU A 202 5.99 0.29 -15.39
CA LEU A 202 6.90 -0.28 -14.40
C LEU A 202 7.93 0.77 -13.98
N LYS A 203 7.99 1.12 -12.71
CA LYS A 203 8.98 2.03 -12.14
C LYS A 203 10.22 1.29 -11.65
N ASN A 204 10.00 0.22 -10.92
CA ASN A 204 11.06 -0.66 -10.47
C ASN A 204 10.54 -2.08 -10.26
N ALA A 205 11.45 -3.04 -10.30
CA ALA A 205 11.19 -4.41 -9.90
C ALA A 205 12.48 -5.05 -9.38
N TYR A 206 12.34 -5.97 -8.43
CA TYR A 206 13.46 -6.77 -7.99
C TYR A 206 13.02 -8.18 -7.60
N ILE A 207 13.95 -9.11 -7.72
CA ILE A 207 13.87 -10.48 -7.21
C ILE A 207 15.06 -10.66 -6.30
N SER A 208 14.82 -11.06 -5.06
CA SER A 208 15.87 -11.41 -4.08
C SER A 208 15.72 -12.86 -3.69
N ILE A 209 16.81 -13.58 -3.66
CA ILE A 209 16.90 -14.95 -3.16
C ILE A 209 17.96 -14.97 -2.06
N GLU A 210 17.56 -15.37 -0.86
CA GLU A 210 18.46 -15.52 0.28
C GLU A 210 18.72 -17.02 0.51
N ASN A 211 19.97 -17.39 0.61
CA ASN A 211 20.38 -18.76 0.90
C ASN A 211 20.14 -19.09 2.39
N ASN A 212 19.36 -20.10 2.66
CA ASN A 212 19.11 -20.64 3.99
C ASN A 212 19.52 -22.13 4.08
N GLY A 213 20.52 -22.54 3.29
CA GLY A 213 21.03 -23.93 3.22
C GLY A 213 20.90 -24.54 1.82
N LEU A 214 20.27 -23.86 0.87
CA LEU A 214 20.12 -24.37 -0.50
C LEU A 214 21.49 -24.60 -1.17
N TRP A 215 22.39 -23.62 -1.08
CA TRP A 215 23.70 -23.69 -1.69
C TRP A 215 24.54 -24.83 -1.12
N GLU A 216 24.53 -25.01 0.19
CA GLU A 216 25.24 -26.06 0.89
C GLU A 216 24.79 -27.44 0.45
N ASN A 217 23.49 -27.60 0.19
CA ASN A 217 22.92 -28.85 -0.30
C ASN A 217 23.24 -29.15 -1.76
N ILE A 218 23.18 -28.13 -2.63
CA ILE A 218 23.36 -28.28 -4.07
C ILE A 218 24.85 -28.38 -4.44
N SER A 219 25.69 -27.55 -3.85
CA SER A 219 27.11 -27.43 -4.20
C SER A 219 27.90 -28.75 -4.06
N THR A 220 27.51 -29.59 -3.09
CA THR A 220 28.12 -30.91 -2.88
C THR A 220 27.90 -31.89 -4.03
N GLN A 221 26.86 -31.66 -4.84
CA GLN A 221 26.44 -32.55 -5.93
C GLN A 221 26.73 -31.97 -7.32
N MET A 222 27.18 -30.72 -7.37
CA MET A 222 27.55 -30.07 -8.63
C MET A 222 28.98 -30.42 -9.08
N PRO A 223 29.26 -30.39 -10.41
CA PRO A 223 30.62 -30.45 -10.93
C PRO A 223 31.50 -29.36 -10.31
N LYS A 224 32.76 -29.71 -9.99
CA LYS A 224 33.71 -28.77 -9.36
C LYS A 224 33.87 -27.44 -10.13
N GLN A 225 33.75 -27.49 -11.45
CA GLN A 225 33.81 -26.30 -12.32
C GLN A 225 32.70 -25.28 -12.05
N LEU A 226 31.57 -25.71 -11.50
CA LEU A 226 30.41 -24.85 -11.22
C LEU A 226 30.35 -24.36 -9.75
N VAL A 227 31.29 -24.81 -8.91
CA VAL A 227 31.32 -24.48 -7.48
C VAL A 227 32.67 -23.90 -7.02
N THR A 228 33.60 -23.71 -7.94
CA THR A 228 34.92 -23.13 -7.64
C THR A 228 34.93 -21.67 -8.10
N SER A 229 35.16 -20.73 -7.18
CA SER A 229 35.33 -19.31 -7.50
C SER A 229 36.46 -19.10 -8.53
N GLY A 230 36.27 -18.17 -9.45
CA GLY A 230 37.17 -17.90 -10.57
C GLY A 230 37.00 -18.84 -11.77
N ILE A 231 36.32 -19.98 -11.62
CA ILE A 231 36.02 -20.92 -12.71
C ILE A 231 34.54 -20.97 -13.01
N ALA A 232 33.73 -20.94 -11.99
CA ALA A 232 32.27 -21.11 -12.12
C ALA A 232 31.61 -19.95 -12.88
N GLY A 233 32.00 -18.72 -12.58
CA GLY A 233 31.45 -17.55 -13.24
C GLY A 233 31.65 -17.58 -14.75
N PRO A 234 32.92 -17.69 -15.28
CA PRO A 234 33.18 -17.82 -16.71
C PRO A 234 32.46 -19.03 -17.34
N THR A 235 32.40 -20.17 -16.66
CA THR A 235 31.74 -21.38 -17.16
C THR A 235 30.25 -21.16 -17.38
N VAL A 236 29.59 -20.56 -16.39
CA VAL A 236 28.15 -20.25 -16.49
C VAL A 236 27.88 -19.16 -17.53
N ALA A 237 28.75 -18.15 -17.63
CA ALA A 237 28.66 -17.10 -18.65
C ALA A 237 28.65 -17.67 -20.07
N VAL A 238 29.54 -18.61 -20.36
CA VAL A 238 29.58 -19.30 -21.68
C VAL A 238 28.30 -20.09 -21.95
N ILE A 239 27.81 -20.85 -20.98
CA ILE A 239 26.57 -21.62 -21.12
C ILE A 239 25.33 -20.70 -21.36
N LEU A 240 25.31 -19.54 -20.69
CA LEU A 240 24.22 -18.58 -20.85
C LEU A 240 24.31 -17.82 -22.18
N SER A 241 25.52 -17.43 -22.63
CA SER A 241 25.67 -16.67 -23.87
C SER A 241 25.11 -17.40 -25.08
N GLU A 242 25.33 -18.70 -25.19
CA GLU A 242 24.75 -19.53 -26.28
C GLU A 242 23.21 -19.49 -26.33
N LYS A 243 22.57 -19.40 -25.17
CA LYS A 243 21.09 -19.37 -25.07
C LYS A 243 20.52 -17.98 -25.22
N LEU A 244 21.21 -16.98 -24.70
CA LEU A 244 20.71 -15.60 -24.61
C LEU A 244 20.94 -14.80 -25.89
N ASN A 245 21.98 -15.09 -26.69
CA ASN A 245 22.27 -14.39 -27.94
C ASN A 245 21.07 -14.36 -28.90
N ASN A 246 20.34 -15.46 -28.98
CA ASN A 246 19.14 -15.57 -29.82
C ASN A 246 17.92 -14.79 -29.28
N ILE A 247 17.97 -14.38 -28.02
CA ILE A 247 16.84 -13.75 -27.30
C ILE A 247 17.07 -12.26 -27.10
N LEU A 248 18.30 -11.88 -26.72
CA LEU A 248 18.64 -10.54 -26.27
C LEU A 248 19.56 -9.77 -27.25
N GLY A 249 20.14 -10.46 -28.27
CA GLY A 249 21.20 -9.90 -29.12
C GLY A 249 22.59 -9.93 -28.45
N GLU A 250 23.64 -9.68 -29.23
CA GLU A 250 25.03 -9.85 -28.77
C GLU A 250 25.41 -8.89 -27.63
N ASP A 251 25.18 -7.57 -27.80
CA ASP A 251 25.58 -6.55 -26.84
C ASP A 251 24.92 -6.76 -25.46
N ALA A 252 23.61 -7.01 -25.43
CA ALA A 252 22.87 -7.23 -24.19
C ALA A 252 23.26 -8.55 -23.51
N THR A 253 23.60 -9.56 -24.32
CA THR A 253 24.07 -10.84 -23.80
C THR A 253 25.45 -10.71 -23.18
N GLU A 254 26.39 -10.00 -23.82
CA GLU A 254 27.72 -9.77 -23.27
C GLU A 254 27.67 -9.01 -21.95
N GLU A 255 26.87 -7.93 -21.86
CA GLU A 255 26.70 -7.19 -20.62
C GLU A 255 26.16 -8.07 -19.48
N LEU A 256 25.12 -8.85 -19.75
CA LEU A 256 24.50 -9.72 -18.75
C LEU A 256 25.44 -10.86 -18.32
N THR A 257 26.10 -11.51 -19.27
CA THR A 257 26.99 -12.64 -18.96
C THR A 257 28.23 -12.20 -18.17
N ASN A 258 28.77 -11.00 -18.42
CA ASN A 258 29.81 -10.41 -17.60
C ASN A 258 29.37 -10.13 -16.18
N GLN A 259 28.15 -9.57 -16.00
CA GLN A 259 27.57 -9.38 -14.66
C GLN A 259 27.36 -10.72 -13.94
N VAL A 260 26.82 -11.73 -14.63
CA VAL A 260 26.59 -13.07 -14.08
C VAL A 260 27.89 -13.72 -13.66
N SER A 261 28.95 -13.66 -14.51
CA SER A 261 30.26 -14.24 -14.22
C SER A 261 30.82 -13.71 -12.89
N ASN A 262 30.91 -12.39 -12.77
CA ASN A 262 31.42 -11.76 -11.54
C ASN A 262 30.54 -12.06 -10.32
N SER A 263 29.23 -12.03 -10.50
CA SER A 263 28.28 -12.27 -9.41
C SER A 263 28.32 -13.70 -8.89
N ILE A 264 28.50 -14.69 -9.75
CA ILE A 264 28.57 -16.10 -9.34
C ILE A 264 29.84 -16.35 -8.52
N ASP A 265 31.00 -15.83 -8.95
CA ASP A 265 32.23 -16.00 -8.21
C ASP A 265 32.17 -15.35 -6.82
N GLU A 266 31.59 -14.13 -6.73
CA GLU A 266 31.36 -13.45 -5.45
C GLU A 266 30.39 -14.24 -4.56
N PHE A 267 29.30 -14.82 -5.14
CA PHE A 267 28.35 -15.62 -4.39
C PHE A 267 28.97 -16.91 -3.86
N ILE A 268 29.79 -17.59 -4.63
CA ILE A 268 30.47 -18.83 -4.20
C ILE A 268 31.39 -18.58 -3.01
N GLU A 269 32.07 -17.44 -2.98
CA GLU A 269 32.96 -17.07 -1.87
C GLU A 269 32.17 -16.80 -0.58
N ASN A 270 30.96 -16.24 -0.69
CA ASN A 270 30.10 -15.92 0.46
C ASN A 270 28.61 -16.08 0.10
N PRO A 271 28.08 -17.31 0.14
CA PRO A 271 26.75 -17.61 -0.42
C PRO A 271 25.59 -17.17 0.48
N LYS A 272 25.31 -15.87 0.53
CA LYS A 272 24.21 -15.32 1.35
C LYS A 272 22.98 -14.95 0.54
N SER A 273 23.12 -14.10 -0.48
CA SER A 273 21.98 -13.63 -1.26
C SER A 273 22.34 -13.22 -2.68
N ILE A 274 21.37 -13.36 -3.57
CA ILE A 274 21.41 -12.87 -4.95
C ILE A 274 20.20 -11.98 -5.15
N ILE A 275 20.42 -10.76 -5.62
CA ILE A 275 19.36 -9.80 -5.95
C ILE A 275 19.49 -9.40 -7.42
N LEU A 276 18.45 -9.62 -8.17
CA LEU A 276 18.27 -9.07 -9.52
C LEU A 276 17.30 -7.90 -9.44
N LYS A 277 17.74 -6.70 -9.81
CA LYS A 277 16.90 -5.51 -9.79
C LYS A 277 16.94 -4.74 -11.09
N THR A 278 15.88 -4.05 -11.44
CA THR A 278 15.85 -3.11 -12.56
C THR A 278 16.52 -1.79 -12.18
N GLN A 279 17.16 -1.12 -13.16
CA GLN A 279 17.70 0.24 -13.04
C GLN A 279 17.10 1.13 -14.11
N ILE A 280 15.79 1.31 -14.05
CA ILE A 280 15.04 2.11 -15.01
C ILE A 280 15.46 3.57 -14.88
N LYS A 281 16.02 4.16 -15.96
CA LYS A 281 16.49 5.54 -15.97
C LYS A 281 15.36 6.56 -16.08
N ASN A 282 14.21 6.16 -16.63
CA ASN A 282 13.06 7.04 -16.79
C ASN A 282 12.27 7.12 -15.47
N ILE A 283 12.17 8.32 -14.89
CA ILE A 283 11.41 8.60 -13.67
C ILE A 283 9.94 8.17 -13.79
N ASP A 284 9.34 8.31 -14.98
CA ASP A 284 7.95 7.93 -15.24
C ASP A 284 7.75 6.40 -15.38
N GLY A 285 8.85 5.64 -15.41
CA GLY A 285 8.82 4.20 -15.63
C GLY A 285 8.75 3.79 -17.10
N ILE A 286 8.66 2.47 -17.34
CA ILE A 286 8.57 1.84 -18.65
C ILE A 286 7.14 1.36 -18.88
N TYR A 287 6.52 1.80 -19.97
CA TYR A 287 5.20 1.31 -20.35
C TYR A 287 5.26 -0.13 -20.83
N LEU A 288 4.69 -1.04 -20.05
CA LEU A 288 4.61 -2.45 -20.39
C LEU A 288 3.40 -2.70 -21.28
N ASN A 289 3.65 -3.15 -22.48
CA ASN A 289 2.63 -3.55 -23.46
C ASN A 289 3.04 -4.81 -24.21
N THR A 290 2.12 -5.37 -24.97
CA THR A 290 2.35 -6.62 -25.71
C THR A 290 3.49 -6.51 -26.74
N GLU A 291 3.64 -5.36 -27.37
CA GLU A 291 4.68 -5.14 -28.40
C GLU A 291 6.08 -5.11 -27.77
N LEU A 292 6.22 -4.50 -26.59
CA LEU A 292 7.50 -4.47 -25.88
C LEU A 292 7.95 -5.90 -25.50
N PHE A 293 7.02 -6.78 -25.12
CA PHE A 293 7.34 -8.17 -24.81
C PHE A 293 7.73 -9.00 -26.05
N LYS A 294 7.38 -8.59 -27.27
CA LYS A 294 7.84 -9.22 -28.50
C LYS A 294 9.29 -8.84 -28.84
N ASN A 295 9.75 -7.68 -28.36
CA ASN A 295 11.11 -7.20 -28.57
C ASN A 295 11.91 -7.29 -27.26
N THR A 296 12.40 -8.48 -26.97
CA THR A 296 13.10 -8.81 -25.72
C THR A 296 14.40 -8.03 -25.54
N GLU A 297 15.09 -7.72 -26.62
CA GLU A 297 16.32 -6.91 -26.58
C GLU A 297 16.03 -5.48 -26.10
N VAL A 298 15.02 -4.84 -26.68
CA VAL A 298 14.60 -3.48 -26.28
C VAL A 298 14.10 -3.49 -24.84
N LEU A 299 13.27 -4.46 -24.47
CA LEU A 299 12.79 -4.63 -23.10
C LEU A 299 13.97 -4.75 -22.12
N PHE A 300 14.95 -5.60 -22.41
CA PHE A 300 16.13 -5.79 -21.57
C PHE A 300 16.92 -4.50 -21.39
N LYS A 301 17.23 -3.79 -22.48
CA LYS A 301 17.93 -2.50 -22.44
C LYS A 301 17.16 -1.44 -21.64
N MET A 302 15.83 -1.41 -21.73
CA MET A 302 14.99 -0.48 -20.96
C MET A 302 14.95 -0.83 -19.46
N LEU A 303 14.84 -2.11 -19.13
CA LEU A 303 14.83 -2.57 -17.74
C LEU A 303 16.20 -2.39 -17.06
N ASN A 304 17.28 -2.44 -17.84
CA ASN A 304 18.64 -2.30 -17.37
C ASN A 304 18.89 -3.13 -16.08
N PRO A 305 18.77 -4.48 -16.16
CA PRO A 305 18.86 -5.33 -14.98
C PRO A 305 20.26 -5.33 -14.39
N LYS A 306 20.34 -5.30 -13.07
CA LYS A 306 21.58 -5.39 -12.31
C LYS A 306 21.51 -6.52 -11.29
N ILE A 307 22.59 -7.33 -11.26
CA ILE A 307 22.79 -8.36 -10.25
C ILE A 307 23.61 -7.77 -9.09
N VAL A 308 23.14 -7.99 -7.87
CA VAL A 308 23.83 -7.60 -6.64
C VAL A 308 23.93 -8.83 -5.75
N ILE A 309 25.15 -9.15 -5.35
CA ILE A 309 25.44 -10.31 -4.50
C ILE A 309 25.67 -9.84 -3.07
N ASN A 310 25.28 -10.70 -2.14
CA ASN A 310 25.59 -10.54 -0.73
C ASN A 310 25.33 -9.13 -0.20
N LYS A 311 24.28 -8.50 -0.74
CA LYS A 311 23.84 -7.26 -0.15
C LYS A 311 23.68 -7.54 1.34
N ASN A 312 24.69 -7.15 2.11
CA ASN A 312 24.55 -7.18 3.55
C ASN A 312 23.25 -6.42 3.84
N ASN A 313 22.39 -6.95 4.71
CA ASN A 313 21.30 -6.20 5.32
C ASN A 313 21.79 -4.91 6.04
N THR A 314 23.06 -4.58 5.88
CA THR A 314 23.75 -3.36 6.32
C THR A 314 23.58 -2.17 5.39
N ASP A 315 23.12 -2.34 4.16
CA ASP A 315 22.43 -1.26 3.43
C ASP A 315 20.99 -1.11 3.98
N ARG A 316 20.88 -1.08 5.29
CA ARG A 316 19.75 -0.44 5.94
C ARG A 316 19.80 0.98 5.43
N SER A 317 18.70 1.45 4.89
CA SER A 317 18.59 2.87 4.51
C SER A 317 18.99 3.78 5.69
N ILE A 318 18.94 3.22 6.92
CA ILE A 318 19.24 3.90 8.18
C ILE A 318 20.39 3.18 8.89
N SER A 319 21.48 3.89 9.06
CA SER A 319 22.67 3.36 9.73
C SER A 319 22.44 3.21 11.24
N LYS A 320 23.20 2.30 11.89
CA LYS A 320 23.20 2.22 13.36
C LYS A 320 23.68 3.50 14.03
N ALA A 321 24.58 4.23 13.38
CA ALA A 321 25.08 5.50 13.87
C ALA A 321 23.95 6.54 13.89
N ASP A 322 23.19 6.66 12.81
CA ASP A 322 22.03 7.54 12.74
C ASP A 322 21.01 7.20 13.83
N LEU A 323 20.64 5.91 13.99
CA LEU A 323 19.69 5.50 15.02
C LEU A 323 20.16 5.82 16.44
N ASN A 324 21.46 5.69 16.71
CA ASN A 324 22.01 6.07 18.03
C ASN A 324 21.89 7.57 18.31
N LEU A 325 22.07 8.41 17.31
CA LEU A 325 21.89 9.87 17.43
C LEU A 325 20.40 10.21 17.61
N ILE A 326 19.54 9.56 16.83
CA ILE A 326 18.08 9.72 16.92
C ILE A 326 17.55 9.32 18.31
N ILE A 327 18.02 8.22 18.90
CA ILE A 327 17.63 7.79 20.25
C ILE A 327 18.04 8.86 21.31
N LYS A 328 19.15 9.55 21.09
CA LYS A 328 19.58 10.68 21.95
C LYS A 328 18.81 11.97 21.69
N LYS A 329 17.88 11.98 20.72
CA LYS A 329 17.09 13.14 20.28
C LYS A 329 17.95 14.28 19.73
N ASP A 330 19.09 13.96 19.17
CA ASP A 330 19.98 14.94 18.53
C ASP A 330 19.61 15.08 17.05
N PHE A 331 18.45 15.70 16.79
CA PHE A 331 17.87 15.80 15.45
C PHE A 331 18.52 16.90 14.60
N SER A 332 19.12 17.91 15.23
CA SER A 332 19.69 19.08 14.56
C SER A 332 20.90 18.77 13.66
N ILE A 333 21.49 17.60 13.82
CA ILE A 333 22.66 17.13 13.04
C ILE A 333 22.25 16.66 11.64
N PHE A 334 20.96 16.33 11.46
CA PHE A 334 20.46 15.73 10.23
C PHE A 334 19.82 16.75 9.31
N GLU A 335 19.98 16.55 8.00
CA GLU A 335 19.14 17.21 7.01
C GLU A 335 17.69 16.75 7.14
N ILE A 336 16.73 17.64 6.89
CA ILE A 336 15.29 17.37 7.06
C ILE A 336 14.83 16.17 6.24
N ASN A 337 15.27 16.05 4.98
CA ASN A 337 14.92 14.91 4.15
C ASN A 337 15.40 13.57 4.75
N ARG A 338 16.57 13.58 5.40
CA ARG A 338 17.08 12.41 6.10
C ARG A 338 16.26 12.07 7.34
N LEU A 339 15.82 13.07 8.09
CA LEU A 339 14.92 12.90 9.23
C LEU A 339 13.57 12.31 8.80
N ILE A 340 12.99 12.77 7.68
CA ILE A 340 11.75 12.22 7.13
C ILE A 340 11.93 10.74 6.78
N GLU A 341 13.02 10.38 6.13
CA GLU A 341 13.33 8.99 5.80
C GLU A 341 13.43 8.09 7.05
N ILE A 342 14.15 8.57 8.07
CA ILE A 342 14.33 7.85 9.34
C ILE A 342 12.98 7.73 10.07
N ALA A 343 12.20 8.80 10.15
CA ALA A 343 10.88 8.79 10.78
C ALA A 343 9.92 7.83 10.08
N SER A 344 9.89 7.84 8.74
CA SER A 344 9.08 6.92 7.95
C SER A 344 9.48 5.46 8.19
N ALA A 345 10.78 5.17 8.24
CA ALA A 345 11.27 3.83 8.53
C ALA A 345 10.89 3.35 9.95
N LEU A 346 10.99 4.23 10.94
CA LEU A 346 10.60 3.95 12.31
C LEU A 346 9.07 3.82 12.46
N ASN A 347 8.29 4.57 11.69
CA ASN A 347 6.83 4.50 11.72
C ASN A 347 6.31 3.20 11.09
N THR A 348 6.85 2.83 9.94
CA THR A 348 6.41 1.65 9.18
C THR A 348 7.08 0.35 9.61
N GLY A 349 8.27 0.43 10.16
CA GLY A 349 9.13 -0.71 10.44
C GLY A 349 9.95 -1.17 9.21
N ASN A 350 9.95 -0.39 8.13
CA ASN A 350 10.70 -0.69 6.92
C ASN A 350 12.04 0.05 6.91
N GLY A 351 13.15 -0.68 7.04
CA GLY A 351 14.50 -0.12 7.13
C GLY A 351 15.01 0.11 8.56
N ALA A 352 14.12 0.19 9.55
CA ALA A 352 14.42 0.20 10.98
C ALA A 352 13.34 -0.58 11.75
N THR A 353 13.62 -0.98 12.99
CA THR A 353 12.59 -1.56 13.87
C THR A 353 11.50 -0.52 14.15
N LYS A 354 10.23 -0.93 14.01
CA LYS A 354 9.09 -0.04 14.25
C LYS A 354 9.16 0.58 15.65
N ASN A 355 9.14 1.90 15.70
CA ASN A 355 9.09 2.70 16.92
C ASN A 355 8.33 4.00 16.66
N GLN A 356 7.01 3.95 16.80
CA GLN A 356 6.12 5.07 16.48
C GLN A 356 6.34 6.29 17.40
N GLU A 357 6.73 6.09 18.67
CA GLU A 357 7.00 7.21 19.56
C GLU A 357 8.25 7.99 19.12
N LEU A 358 9.28 7.29 18.68
CA LEU A 358 10.48 7.94 18.17
C LEU A 358 10.21 8.61 16.81
N ALA A 359 9.45 7.96 15.93
CA ALA A 359 9.00 8.54 14.66
C ALA A 359 8.21 9.84 14.91
N LYS A 360 7.26 9.80 15.86
CA LYS A 360 6.49 10.97 16.28
C LYS A 360 7.39 12.11 16.73
N SER A 361 8.37 11.83 17.60
CA SER A 361 9.29 12.87 18.11
C SER A 361 10.07 13.53 16.98
N ILE A 362 10.45 12.79 15.94
CA ILE A 362 11.12 13.34 14.75
C ILE A 362 10.14 14.21 13.94
N TYR A 363 8.93 13.73 13.69
CA TYR A 363 7.93 14.48 12.94
C TYR A 363 7.51 15.75 13.68
N GLU A 364 7.36 15.71 15.02
CA GLU A 364 7.10 16.89 15.85
C GLU A 364 8.22 17.93 15.74
N PHE A 365 9.48 17.48 15.73
CA PHE A 365 10.63 18.36 15.53
C PHE A 365 10.60 19.03 14.16
N ILE A 366 10.36 18.27 13.09
CA ILE A 366 10.29 18.80 11.72
C ILE A 366 9.08 19.74 11.54
N ALA A 367 7.95 19.45 12.23
CA ALA A 367 6.73 20.25 12.13
C ALA A 367 6.90 21.68 12.66
N THR A 368 7.94 21.96 13.47
CA THR A 368 8.26 23.33 13.92
C THR A 368 8.65 24.25 12.76
N ASP A 369 9.18 23.70 11.67
CA ASP A 369 9.68 24.44 10.51
C ASP A 369 8.66 24.50 9.33
N ASN A 370 7.37 24.25 9.59
CA ASN A 370 6.26 24.32 8.61
C ASN A 370 6.38 23.40 7.37
N TYR A 371 7.01 22.26 7.50
CA TYR A 371 7.03 21.24 6.44
C TYR A 371 5.68 20.52 6.32
N GLU A 372 4.88 20.88 5.32
CA GLU A 372 3.51 20.39 5.12
C GLU A 372 3.41 18.86 4.87
N ILE A 373 4.43 18.29 4.22
CA ILE A 373 4.43 16.87 3.79
C ILE A 373 4.32 15.89 4.96
N ILE A 374 4.78 16.28 6.15
CA ILE A 374 4.83 15.38 7.31
C ILE A 374 3.59 15.46 8.21
N HIS A 375 2.76 16.47 8.01
CA HIS A 375 1.61 16.69 8.91
C HIS A 375 0.59 15.56 8.83
N GLU A 376 0.34 15.01 7.64
CA GLU A 376 -0.58 13.88 7.45
C GLU A 376 -0.08 12.63 8.20
N GLU A 377 1.22 12.34 8.13
CA GLU A 377 1.84 11.22 8.85
C GLU A 377 1.74 11.40 10.37
N LEU A 378 2.00 12.60 10.86
CA LEU A 378 1.91 12.91 12.29
C LEU A 378 0.46 12.84 12.79
N ILE A 379 -0.51 13.32 12.02
CA ILE A 379 -1.93 13.18 12.33
C ILE A 379 -2.32 11.70 12.41
N ASN A 380 -1.88 10.88 11.46
CA ASN A 380 -2.15 9.44 11.46
C ASN A 380 -1.55 8.74 12.69
N ILE A 381 -0.38 9.17 13.17
CA ILE A 381 0.20 8.67 14.42
C ILE A 381 -0.67 9.07 15.61
N TYR A 382 -1.10 10.33 15.71
CA TYR A 382 -2.00 10.76 16.77
C TYR A 382 -3.31 9.98 16.78
N LEU A 383 -3.91 9.73 15.61
CA LEU A 383 -5.13 8.92 15.48
C LEU A 383 -4.91 7.48 15.96
N SER A 384 -3.78 6.86 15.60
CA SER A 384 -3.45 5.50 16.05
C SER A 384 -3.25 5.40 17.57
N GLN A 385 -2.93 6.52 18.22
CA GLN A 385 -2.76 6.65 19.67
C GLN A 385 -4.02 7.16 20.38
N ASN A 386 -5.16 7.34 19.68
CA ASN A 386 -6.40 7.93 20.18
C ASN A 386 -6.24 9.37 20.72
N LYS A 387 -5.22 10.11 20.23
CA LYS A 387 -4.95 11.51 20.58
C LYS A 387 -5.71 12.44 19.65
N TYR A 388 -7.04 12.39 19.70
CA TYR A 388 -7.91 13.09 18.76
C TYR A 388 -7.81 14.61 18.86
N THR A 389 -7.57 15.14 20.06
CA THR A 389 -7.37 16.58 20.29
C THR A 389 -6.12 17.10 19.58
N ASP A 390 -4.97 16.40 19.74
CA ASP A 390 -3.71 16.78 19.10
C ASP A 390 -3.81 16.66 17.57
N ALA A 391 -4.45 15.59 17.10
CA ALA A 391 -4.74 15.38 15.69
C ALA A 391 -5.59 16.51 15.10
N TYR A 392 -6.62 16.96 15.85
CA TYR A 392 -7.50 18.03 15.42
C TYR A 392 -6.77 19.38 15.32
N ILE A 393 -6.01 19.74 16.35
CA ILE A 393 -5.24 20.99 16.37
C ILE A 393 -4.25 21.04 15.19
N LEU A 394 -3.56 19.93 14.93
CA LEU A 394 -2.62 19.86 13.83
C LEU A 394 -3.33 19.95 12.47
N ALA A 395 -4.44 19.21 12.29
CA ALA A 395 -5.24 19.26 11.08
C ALA A 395 -5.79 20.67 10.79
N GLN A 396 -6.19 21.40 11.82
CA GLN A 396 -6.62 22.80 11.69
C GLN A 396 -5.50 23.74 11.22
N LYS A 397 -4.26 23.55 11.69
CA LYS A 397 -3.12 24.37 11.22
C LYS A 397 -2.84 24.16 9.74
N VAL A 398 -2.97 22.91 9.25
CA VAL A 398 -2.64 22.52 7.88
C VAL A 398 -3.78 22.82 6.89
N ALA A 399 -5.00 22.97 7.39
CA ALA A 399 -6.18 23.24 6.54
C ALA A 399 -6.10 24.57 5.76
N ILE A 400 -5.17 25.46 6.13
CA ILE A 400 -4.94 26.74 5.43
C ILE A 400 -4.15 26.56 4.13
N SER A 401 -3.37 25.48 4.02
CA SER A 401 -2.56 25.19 2.84
C SER A 401 -3.43 24.86 1.63
N GLU A 402 -3.14 25.48 0.50
CA GLU A 402 -3.87 25.24 -0.76
C GLU A 402 -3.64 23.84 -1.35
N THR A 403 -2.60 23.15 -0.90
CA THR A 403 -2.14 21.87 -1.46
C THR A 403 -2.85 20.65 -0.88
N ASN A 404 -3.40 20.72 0.34
CA ASN A 404 -3.97 19.58 1.03
C ASN A 404 -5.43 19.82 1.48
N ASN A 405 -6.37 19.08 0.90
CA ASN A 405 -7.76 19.06 1.38
C ASN A 405 -7.90 18.10 2.55
N LEU A 406 -7.67 18.59 3.78
CA LEU A 406 -7.79 17.82 5.01
C LEU A 406 -9.22 17.74 5.57
N SER A 407 -10.21 18.26 4.86
CA SER A 407 -11.61 18.24 5.33
C SER A 407 -12.15 16.83 5.61
N ALA A 408 -11.73 15.84 4.81
CA ALA A 408 -12.07 14.45 5.04
C ALA A 408 -11.46 13.91 6.35
N LEU A 409 -10.22 14.29 6.64
CA LEU A 409 -9.50 13.87 7.84
C LEU A 409 -10.09 14.53 9.09
N LEU A 410 -10.46 15.81 9.03
CA LEU A 410 -11.18 16.50 10.11
C LEU A 410 -12.49 15.78 10.44
N ASN A 411 -13.25 15.33 9.44
CA ASN A 411 -14.48 14.58 9.66
C ASN A 411 -14.26 13.23 10.36
N ILE A 412 -13.12 12.57 10.13
CA ILE A 412 -12.74 11.33 10.84
C ILE A 412 -12.44 11.63 12.30
N ILE A 413 -11.66 12.68 12.56
CA ILE A 413 -11.26 13.08 13.91
C ILE A 413 -12.50 13.47 14.73
N GLU A 414 -13.41 14.26 14.15
CA GLU A 414 -14.61 14.77 14.80
C GLU A 414 -15.60 13.69 15.23
N LYS A 415 -15.60 12.53 14.58
CA LYS A 415 -16.42 11.37 15.02
C LYS A 415 -16.06 10.86 16.41
N ASN A 416 -14.84 11.16 16.87
CA ASN A 416 -14.31 10.72 18.15
C ASN A 416 -14.25 11.85 19.20
N LEU A 417 -14.79 13.02 18.86
CA LEU A 417 -14.86 14.19 19.74
C LEU A 417 -16.32 14.57 19.96
N THR A 418 -16.61 15.09 21.14
CA THR A 418 -17.93 15.69 21.43
C THR A 418 -18.06 17.05 20.73
N LEU A 419 -19.30 17.48 20.47
CA LEU A 419 -19.56 18.80 19.87
C LEU A 419 -18.96 19.93 20.71
N SER A 420 -18.99 19.83 22.03
CA SER A 420 -18.39 20.80 22.94
C SER A 420 -16.87 20.90 22.79
N GLU A 421 -16.19 19.73 22.67
CA GLU A 421 -14.75 19.69 22.44
C GLU A 421 -14.41 20.32 21.09
N ILE A 422 -15.13 19.98 20.02
CA ILE A 422 -14.93 20.55 18.68
C ILE A 422 -15.05 22.08 18.71
N ILE A 423 -16.12 22.61 19.31
CA ILE A 423 -16.33 24.05 19.42
C ILE A 423 -15.18 24.73 20.19
N ASN A 424 -14.75 24.13 21.30
CA ASN A 424 -13.65 24.68 22.10
C ASN A 424 -12.32 24.63 21.35
N LEU A 425 -12.02 23.55 20.64
CA LEU A 425 -10.81 23.43 19.82
C LEU A 425 -10.79 24.43 18.65
N GLN A 426 -11.92 24.66 18.02
CA GLN A 426 -12.07 25.68 16.98
C GLN A 426 -11.82 27.08 17.54
N SER A 427 -12.35 27.41 18.70
CA SER A 427 -12.16 28.72 19.32
C SER A 427 -10.72 28.98 19.78
N GLN A 428 -9.95 27.93 20.05
CA GLN A 428 -8.52 28.05 20.43
C GLN A 428 -7.60 28.14 19.20
N SER A 429 -7.96 27.50 18.10
CA SER A 429 -7.13 27.39 16.90
C SER A 429 -7.31 28.54 15.92
N VAL A 430 -8.49 29.15 15.89
CA VAL A 430 -8.75 30.31 15.04
C VAL A 430 -8.12 31.54 15.69
N LEU A 431 -7.13 32.12 15.00
CA LEU A 431 -6.60 33.45 15.35
C LEU A 431 -7.79 34.39 15.49
N ALA A 432 -7.91 34.95 16.72
CA ALA A 432 -9.06 35.69 17.20
C ALA A 432 -9.71 36.58 16.14
N ASN A 433 -11.00 36.26 15.82
CA ASN A 433 -12.01 37.20 15.36
C ASN A 433 -11.65 38.17 14.21
N THR A 434 -10.80 37.77 13.27
CA THR A 434 -10.68 38.54 12.04
C THR A 434 -11.58 37.87 11.00
N TYR A 435 -12.76 38.45 10.79
CA TYR A 435 -13.64 38.13 9.67
C TYR A 435 -12.96 38.65 8.39
N GLU A 436 -11.82 38.05 8.03
CA GLU A 436 -11.08 38.43 6.82
C GLU A 436 -11.85 37.98 5.59
N ASN A 437 -12.37 38.96 4.88
CA ASN A 437 -12.93 38.78 3.55
C ASN A 437 -11.82 38.80 2.50
N THR A 438 -11.25 37.67 2.17
CA THR A 438 -10.34 37.53 1.03
C THR A 438 -11.09 37.37 -0.30
N ASP A 439 -12.35 36.92 -0.24
CA ASP A 439 -13.25 36.72 -1.40
C ASP A 439 -14.46 37.66 -1.29
N LYS A 440 -14.30 38.91 -1.66
CA LYS A 440 -15.34 39.98 -1.55
C LYS A 440 -16.65 39.69 -2.31
N HIS A 441 -16.76 38.58 -3.06
CA HIS A 441 -17.85 38.36 -4.02
C HIS A 441 -18.77 37.18 -3.72
N ASP A 442 -18.50 36.34 -2.70
CA ASP A 442 -19.40 35.21 -2.37
C ASP A 442 -19.37 34.84 -0.89
N PRO A 443 -20.14 35.53 -0.04
CA PRO A 443 -20.23 35.21 1.39
C PRO A 443 -20.71 33.78 1.68
N TYR A 444 -21.60 33.23 0.86
CA TYR A 444 -22.07 31.86 1.01
C TYR A 444 -20.95 30.82 0.78
N ASN A 445 -20.15 31.03 -0.25
CA ASN A 445 -19.02 30.12 -0.50
C ASN A 445 -18.01 30.16 0.63
N LEU A 446 -17.78 31.35 1.20
CA LEU A 446 -16.90 31.54 2.34
C LEU A 446 -17.46 30.84 3.59
N ALA A 447 -18.75 30.97 3.88
CA ALA A 447 -19.43 30.24 4.96
C ALA A 447 -19.29 28.72 4.80
N ARG A 448 -19.48 28.19 3.59
CA ARG A 448 -19.34 26.78 3.27
C ARG A 448 -17.92 26.28 3.49
N ARG A 449 -16.91 27.09 3.08
CA ARG A 449 -15.49 26.74 3.26
C ARG A 449 -15.11 26.68 4.74
N TYR A 450 -15.55 27.63 5.56
CA TYR A 450 -15.35 27.58 7.00
C TYR A 450 -16.08 26.42 7.66
N LEU A 451 -17.29 26.09 7.21
CA LEU A 451 -18.03 24.94 7.73
C LEU A 451 -17.33 23.60 7.44
N ALA A 452 -16.71 23.47 6.28
CA ALA A 452 -16.07 22.24 5.83
C ALA A 452 -14.58 22.13 6.25
N GLY A 453 -13.91 23.22 6.54
CA GLY A 453 -12.45 23.26 6.67
C GLY A 453 -11.75 23.12 5.31
N ASP A 454 -12.35 23.68 4.24
CA ASP A 454 -11.83 23.61 2.89
C ASP A 454 -10.97 24.85 2.59
N ARG A 455 -9.65 24.70 2.61
CA ARG A 455 -8.66 25.79 2.44
C ARG A 455 -8.82 26.94 3.44
N LYS A 456 -9.48 26.67 4.53
CA LYS A 456 -9.68 27.55 5.68
C LYS A 456 -9.71 26.67 6.93
N GLN A 457 -9.30 27.24 8.05
CA GLN A 457 -9.51 26.59 9.35
C GLN A 457 -11.01 26.39 9.55
N LYS A 458 -11.42 25.18 9.94
CA LYS A 458 -12.84 24.90 10.21
C LYS A 458 -13.30 25.72 11.40
N SER A 459 -14.36 26.50 11.23
CA SER A 459 -14.90 27.40 12.26
C SER A 459 -16.40 27.54 12.11
N PHE A 460 -17.15 27.03 13.07
CA PHE A 460 -18.58 27.22 13.09
C PHE A 460 -18.98 28.70 13.32
N GLU A 461 -18.19 29.43 14.10
CA GLU A 461 -18.41 30.87 14.32
C GLU A 461 -18.28 31.66 13.02
N ASN A 462 -17.19 31.46 12.27
CA ASN A 462 -16.98 32.15 10.98
C ASN A 462 -17.98 31.66 9.92
N ALA A 463 -18.33 30.36 9.92
CA ALA A 463 -19.34 29.85 9.01
C ALA A 463 -20.72 30.49 9.28
N TYR A 464 -21.09 30.69 10.55
CA TYR A 464 -22.32 31.33 10.94
C TYR A 464 -22.33 32.81 10.56
N PHE A 465 -21.24 33.54 10.86
CA PHE A 465 -21.07 34.96 10.50
C PHE A 465 -21.32 35.17 9.00
N TRP A 466 -20.56 34.45 8.14
CA TRP A 466 -20.66 34.62 6.70
C TRP A 466 -22.00 34.13 6.14
N SER A 467 -22.65 33.16 6.78
CA SER A 467 -23.99 32.73 6.36
C SER A 467 -25.06 33.77 6.66
N ILE A 468 -24.95 34.50 7.79
CA ILE A 468 -25.85 35.64 8.07
C ILE A 468 -25.68 36.74 7.03
N ILE A 469 -24.43 37.09 6.66
CA ILE A 469 -24.14 38.07 5.63
C ILE A 469 -24.73 37.62 4.28
N ALA A 470 -24.49 36.37 3.87
CA ALA A 470 -25.04 35.82 2.63
C ALA A 470 -26.57 35.87 2.59
N LYS A 471 -27.23 35.54 3.70
CA LYS A 471 -28.70 35.61 3.82
C LYS A 471 -29.19 37.04 3.70
N SER A 472 -28.50 38.03 4.30
CA SER A 472 -28.87 39.44 4.21
C SER A 472 -28.75 39.99 2.79
N GLU A 473 -27.90 39.39 1.95
CA GLU A 473 -27.77 39.68 0.52
C GLU A 473 -28.77 38.89 -0.36
N GLY A 474 -29.62 38.07 0.25
CA GLY A 474 -30.72 37.34 -0.43
C GLY A 474 -30.33 35.89 -0.84
N ASP A 475 -29.19 35.37 -0.43
CA ASP A 475 -28.83 33.98 -0.72
C ASP A 475 -29.51 33.00 0.25
N THR A 476 -30.58 32.35 -0.21
CA THR A 476 -31.36 31.40 0.57
C THR A 476 -30.64 30.09 0.89
N ARG A 477 -29.53 29.77 0.19
CA ARG A 477 -28.70 28.59 0.47
C ARG A 477 -28.04 28.68 1.85
N ALA A 478 -27.88 29.89 2.36
CA ALA A 478 -27.32 30.15 3.68
C ALA A 478 -28.19 29.62 4.83
N ASP A 479 -29.49 29.49 4.63
CA ASP A 479 -30.43 28.99 5.65
C ASP A 479 -30.00 27.62 6.18
N PHE A 480 -29.54 26.72 5.32
CA PHE A 480 -29.08 25.40 5.73
C PHE A 480 -27.91 25.46 6.73
N ILE A 481 -26.96 26.39 6.53
CA ILE A 481 -25.81 26.55 7.43
C ILE A 481 -26.25 27.17 8.74
N ILE A 482 -27.11 28.19 8.69
CA ILE A 482 -27.67 28.87 9.85
C ILE A 482 -28.41 27.87 10.74
N GLU A 483 -29.39 27.16 10.20
CA GLU A 483 -30.19 26.18 10.92
C GLU A 483 -29.32 25.07 11.54
N LYS A 484 -28.34 24.59 10.80
CA LYS A 484 -27.41 23.57 11.29
C LYS A 484 -26.65 24.06 12.53
N ILE A 485 -26.14 25.28 12.51
CA ILE A 485 -25.32 25.84 13.59
C ILE A 485 -26.19 26.22 14.78
N GLU A 486 -27.35 26.79 14.56
CA GLU A 486 -28.34 27.08 15.62
C GLU A 486 -28.83 25.81 16.30
N SER A 487 -28.98 24.68 15.57
CA SER A 487 -29.33 23.38 16.16
C SER A 487 -28.34 22.86 17.20
N PHE A 488 -27.12 23.41 17.28
CA PHE A 488 -26.14 22.99 18.26
C PHE A 488 -26.56 23.30 19.69
N GLU A 489 -27.36 24.33 19.90
CA GLU A 489 -27.99 24.65 21.21
C GLU A 489 -28.70 23.43 21.80
N GLN A 490 -29.44 22.69 20.99
CA GLN A 490 -30.20 21.51 21.43
C GLN A 490 -29.30 20.26 21.66
N LYS A 491 -28.08 20.27 21.16
CA LYS A 491 -27.14 19.14 21.23
C LYS A 491 -26.09 19.28 22.34
N LEU A 492 -25.94 20.48 22.88
CA LEU A 492 -24.99 20.75 23.96
C LEU A 492 -25.63 20.47 25.30
N GLN A 493 -24.88 19.89 26.25
CA GLN A 493 -25.34 19.68 27.62
C GLN A 493 -25.54 21.02 28.38
N ASP A 494 -24.64 21.98 28.14
CA ASP A 494 -24.73 23.35 28.59
C ASP A 494 -24.58 24.29 27.38
N PRO A 495 -25.71 24.84 26.87
CA PRO A 495 -25.65 25.71 25.71
C PRO A 495 -25.34 27.18 26.04
N THR A 496 -25.23 27.56 27.30
CA THR A 496 -25.14 28.97 27.73
C THR A 496 -24.01 29.72 27.03
N ALA A 497 -22.80 29.18 27.06
CA ALA A 497 -21.64 29.80 26.41
C ALA A 497 -21.79 29.83 24.88
N TRP A 498 -22.49 28.86 24.28
CA TRP A 498 -22.76 28.84 22.85
C TRP A 498 -23.78 29.92 22.44
N ILE A 499 -24.83 30.10 23.20
CA ILE A 499 -25.84 31.15 22.99
C ILE A 499 -25.18 32.54 23.07
N GLU A 500 -24.34 32.77 24.04
CA GLU A 500 -23.58 34.03 24.17
C GLU A 500 -22.71 34.31 22.95
N ARG A 501 -22.05 33.27 22.43
CA ARG A 501 -21.23 33.35 21.17
C ARG A 501 -22.09 33.69 19.98
N ILE A 502 -23.21 33.00 19.78
CA ILE A 502 -24.16 33.27 18.69
C ILE A 502 -24.68 34.71 18.73
N ASN A 503 -25.09 35.20 19.89
CA ASN A 503 -25.55 36.58 20.07
C ASN A 503 -24.45 37.61 19.73
N ARG A 504 -23.22 37.35 20.11
CA ARG A 504 -22.08 38.20 19.77
C ARG A 504 -21.86 38.20 18.25
N ILE A 505 -21.85 37.01 17.59
CA ILE A 505 -21.63 36.90 16.14
C ILE A 505 -22.73 37.62 15.37
N GLN A 506 -23.98 37.54 15.80
CA GLN A 506 -25.11 38.27 15.19
C GLN A 506 -24.89 39.78 15.27
N SER A 507 -24.41 40.27 16.43
CA SER A 507 -24.09 41.69 16.62
C SER A 507 -22.92 42.14 15.71
N ASP A 508 -21.86 41.32 15.63
CA ASP A 508 -20.71 41.59 14.77
C ASP A 508 -21.10 41.57 13.29
N ALA A 509 -21.95 40.63 12.88
CA ALA A 509 -22.46 40.54 11.51
C ALA A 509 -23.30 41.78 11.14
N LEU A 510 -24.17 42.24 12.05
CA LEU A 510 -24.95 43.45 11.82
C LEU A 510 -24.04 44.66 11.67
N GLN A 511 -23.03 44.81 12.53
CA GLN A 511 -22.07 45.91 12.46
C GLN A 511 -21.26 45.86 11.16
N TYR A 512 -20.81 44.68 10.73
CA TYR A 512 -20.11 44.49 9.49
C TYR A 512 -20.99 44.89 8.27
N TRP A 513 -22.25 44.45 8.27
CA TRP A 513 -23.19 44.74 7.17
C TRP A 513 -23.49 46.23 7.06
N ILE A 514 -23.66 46.95 8.18
CA ILE A 514 -23.86 48.39 8.21
C ILE A 514 -22.62 49.14 7.66
N ASN A 515 -21.42 48.66 7.96
CA ASN A 515 -20.19 49.31 7.51
C ASN A 515 -19.78 48.98 6.06
N SER A 516 -20.36 47.93 5.49
CA SER A 516 -20.02 47.43 4.13
C SER A 516 -20.97 47.96 3.06
N ASN A 517 -22.18 48.46 3.42
CA ASN A 517 -23.17 49.09 2.61
C ASN A 517 -23.24 50.60 2.90
#